data_67c1fdeffcd10812ec3c60db55d739f6
#
_entry.id   67c1fdeffcd10812ec3c60db55d739f6
#
_cell.length_a   1.000
_cell.length_b   1.000
_cell.length_c   1.000
_cell.angle_alpha   90.00
_cell.angle_beta   90.00
_cell.angle_gamma   90.00
#
_symmetry.space_group_name_H-M   'P 1'
#
loop_
_entity.id
_entity.type
_entity.pdbx_description
1 polymer ?
#
loop_
_entity_poly.entity_id
_entity_poly.type
_entity_poly.pdbx_seq_one_letter_code
_entity_poly.pdbx_strand_id
1 'polypeptide(L)'
;TIIGEYNPKAKGYRYNIKGDGKSSVTTKIGKRTKPDFQNWYKRNRDDSIKEIMIMDNKPIDQINKFIQRVKERAENKESYGREIGSELHEWIDLYFKSKKQPAFPESEPLKTMTQKWLKFWKSQKFKLIASELPLYSPKFDTCGCNDVIVTKDSWKGQKAVIDWKTSKDYSFDQPIQVEMY
;
A
#
# COMPACT_ATOMS: atom_id res chain seq x y z
N THR A 1 19.98 6.86 -16.16
CA THR A 1 18.58 6.41 -16.41
C THR A 1 18.24 5.38 -15.38
N ILE A 2 17.12 5.54 -14.70
CA ILE A 2 16.54 4.54 -13.80
C ILE A 2 15.59 3.70 -14.65
N ILE A 3 15.79 2.39 -14.68
CA ILE A 3 14.91 1.46 -15.36
C ILE A 3 14.20 0.65 -14.27
N GLY A 4 12.88 0.77 -14.21
CA GLY A 4 12.04 -0.05 -13.35
C GLY A 4 11.30 -1.07 -14.21
N GLU A 5 11.57 -2.36 -14.02
CA GLU A 5 10.88 -3.44 -14.70
C GLU A 5 9.95 -4.17 -13.73
N TYR A 6 8.69 -4.29 -14.09
CA TYR A 6 7.74 -5.05 -13.31
C TYR A 6 8.04 -6.55 -13.43
N ASN A 7 8.21 -7.21 -12.29
CA ASN A 7 8.39 -8.65 -12.23
C ASN A 7 7.09 -9.32 -11.73
N PRO A 8 6.31 -9.96 -12.60
CA PRO A 8 5.04 -10.57 -12.22
C PRO A 8 5.20 -11.74 -11.23
N LYS A 9 6.36 -12.44 -11.24
CA LYS A 9 6.63 -13.53 -10.27
C LYS A 9 6.89 -13.00 -8.87
N ALA A 10 7.53 -11.85 -8.76
CA ALA A 10 7.80 -11.19 -7.47
C ALA A 10 6.72 -10.18 -7.07
N LYS A 11 5.70 -9.97 -7.93
CA LYS A 11 4.64 -8.96 -7.77
C LYS A 11 5.19 -7.58 -7.38
N GLY A 12 6.26 -7.13 -8.04
CA GLY A 12 6.93 -5.88 -7.73
C GLY A 12 7.91 -5.43 -8.81
N TYR A 13 8.39 -4.21 -8.67
CA TYR A 13 9.39 -3.64 -9.59
C TYR A 13 10.81 -4.05 -9.21
N ARG A 14 11.61 -4.38 -10.22
CA ARG A 14 13.06 -4.43 -10.11
C ARG A 14 13.62 -3.13 -10.66
N TYR A 15 14.48 -2.50 -9.88
CA TYR A 15 15.12 -1.25 -10.27
C TYR A 15 16.57 -1.50 -10.64
N ASN A 16 17.00 -0.89 -11.73
CA ASN A 16 18.35 -0.99 -12.25
C ASN A 16 18.88 0.42 -12.54
N ILE A 17 20.06 0.74 -12.06
CA ILE A 17 20.76 1.99 -12.33
C ILE A 17 22.11 1.65 -12.95
N LYS A 18 22.29 1.95 -14.23
CA LYS A 18 23.52 1.68 -14.98
C LYS A 18 24.00 0.22 -14.90
N GLY A 19 23.07 -0.75 -14.91
CA GLY A 19 23.41 -2.17 -14.82
C GLY A 19 23.46 -2.73 -13.39
N ASP A 20 23.31 -1.89 -12.38
CA ASP A 20 23.42 -2.26 -10.97
C ASP A 20 22.02 -2.40 -10.33
N GLY A 21 21.68 -3.60 -9.86
CA GLY A 21 20.38 -3.89 -9.26
C GLY A 21 20.25 -3.21 -7.89
N LYS A 22 19.20 -2.40 -7.72
CA LYS A 22 18.95 -1.66 -6.48
C LYS A 22 17.79 -2.22 -5.68
N SER A 23 17.92 -2.23 -4.37
CA SER A 23 16.83 -2.62 -3.46
C SER A 23 15.71 -1.59 -3.47
N SER A 24 14.46 -2.05 -3.46
CA SER A 24 13.31 -1.15 -3.31
C SER A 24 13.21 -0.59 -1.87
N VAL A 25 12.58 0.57 -1.76
CA VAL A 25 12.25 1.21 -0.47
C VAL A 25 11.50 0.23 0.42
N THR A 26 10.43 -0.38 -0.10
CA THR A 26 9.61 -1.34 0.64
C THR A 26 10.40 -2.57 1.09
N THR A 27 11.37 -3.05 0.29
CA THR A 27 12.26 -4.15 0.69
C THR A 27 13.17 -3.76 1.85
N LYS A 28 13.74 -2.56 1.83
CA LYS A 28 14.61 -2.09 2.94
C LYS A 28 13.82 -1.84 4.22
N ILE A 29 12.66 -1.23 4.12
CA ILE A 29 11.77 -1.02 5.27
C ILE A 29 11.33 -2.37 5.84
N GLY A 30 10.83 -3.29 5.02
CA GLY A 30 10.37 -4.60 5.47
C GLY A 30 11.42 -5.46 6.18
N LYS A 31 12.72 -5.19 5.98
CA LYS A 31 13.79 -5.81 6.75
C LYS A 31 13.92 -5.25 8.18
N ARG A 32 13.45 -4.03 8.42
CA ARG A 32 13.57 -3.33 9.70
C ARG A 32 12.30 -3.39 10.55
N THR A 33 11.14 -3.56 9.95
CA THR A 33 9.83 -3.29 10.58
C THR A 33 8.96 -4.53 10.82
N LYS A 34 9.56 -5.69 10.99
CA LYS A 34 8.84 -6.92 11.39
C LYS A 34 7.96 -6.80 12.67
N PRO A 35 8.17 -5.85 13.63
CA PRO A 35 7.34 -5.76 14.84
C PRO A 35 5.86 -5.48 14.57
N ASP A 36 5.51 -4.63 13.58
CA ASP A 36 4.11 -4.22 13.37
C ASP A 36 3.27 -5.33 12.74
N PHE A 37 3.83 -6.09 11.81
CA PHE A 37 3.18 -7.29 11.27
C PHE A 37 3.02 -8.36 12.34
N GLN A 38 4.02 -8.54 13.21
CA GLN A 38 3.94 -9.47 14.34
C GLN A 38 2.88 -9.03 15.36
N ASN A 39 2.74 -7.71 15.62
CA ASN A 39 1.73 -7.18 16.52
C ASN A 39 0.31 -7.29 15.94
N TRP A 40 0.15 -7.08 14.61
CA TRP A 40 -1.10 -7.32 13.91
C TRP A 40 -1.48 -8.80 13.94
N TYR A 41 -0.52 -9.68 13.62
CA TYR A 41 -0.71 -11.13 13.67
C TYR A 41 -1.04 -11.60 15.09
N LYS A 42 -0.36 -11.03 16.10
CA LYS A 42 -0.59 -11.32 17.51
C LYS A 42 -2.00 -10.92 17.97
N ARG A 43 -2.46 -9.73 17.60
CA ARG A 43 -3.83 -9.26 17.90
C ARG A 43 -4.88 -10.15 17.25
N ASN A 44 -4.74 -10.48 15.97
CA ASN A 44 -5.67 -11.38 15.29
C ASN A 44 -5.64 -12.81 15.85
N ARG A 45 -4.47 -13.28 16.31
CA ARG A 45 -4.32 -14.55 17.01
C ARG A 45 -5.00 -14.52 18.38
N ASP A 46 -4.83 -13.45 19.13
CA ASP A 46 -5.38 -13.32 20.50
C ASP A 46 -6.90 -13.22 20.49
N ASP A 47 -7.50 -12.56 19.48
CA ASP A 47 -8.95 -12.56 19.28
C ASP A 47 -9.45 -13.97 18.89
N SER A 48 -8.71 -14.70 18.07
CA SER A 48 -9.02 -16.09 17.72
C SER A 48 -8.85 -17.05 18.91
N ILE A 49 -7.88 -16.81 19.80
CA ILE A 49 -7.69 -17.59 21.03
C ILE A 49 -8.87 -17.38 21.98
N LYS A 50 -9.41 -16.16 22.10
CA LYS A 50 -10.61 -15.92 22.90
C LYS A 50 -11.81 -16.71 22.37
N GLU A 51 -11.99 -16.75 21.04
CA GLU A 51 -13.04 -17.57 20.43
C GLU A 51 -12.82 -19.09 20.66
N ILE A 52 -11.55 -19.54 20.65
CA ILE A 52 -11.19 -20.94 20.97
C ILE A 52 -11.47 -21.27 22.45
N MET A 53 -11.19 -20.34 23.37
CA MET A 53 -11.48 -20.54 24.80
C MET A 53 -12.99 -20.67 25.10
N ILE A 54 -13.85 -20.07 24.27
CA ILE A 54 -15.30 -20.24 24.34
C ILE A 54 -15.73 -21.65 23.85
N MET A 55 -14.85 -22.34 23.11
CA MET A 55 -15.08 -23.69 22.59
C MET A 55 -14.63 -24.80 23.57
N ASP A 56 -14.41 -24.48 24.85
CA ASP A 56 -14.04 -25.44 25.89
C ASP A 56 -15.03 -26.62 25.87
N ASN A 57 -14.50 -27.86 25.80
CA ASN A 57 -15.25 -29.12 25.61
C ASN A 57 -15.66 -29.46 24.16
N LYS A 58 -15.14 -28.83 23.12
CA LYS A 58 -15.36 -29.28 21.74
C LYS A 58 -14.34 -30.36 21.33
N PRO A 59 -14.75 -31.34 20.49
CA PRO A 59 -13.82 -32.31 19.92
C PRO A 59 -12.65 -31.63 19.14
N ILE A 60 -11.49 -32.24 19.26
CA ILE A 60 -10.23 -31.69 18.68
C ILE A 60 -10.32 -31.41 17.17
N ASP A 61 -11.06 -32.21 16.43
CA ASP A 61 -11.30 -32.01 15.00
C ASP A 61 -12.11 -30.74 14.70
N GLN A 62 -13.05 -30.37 15.55
CA GLN A 62 -13.79 -29.11 15.43
C GLN A 62 -12.91 -27.90 15.73
N ILE A 63 -12.02 -28.01 16.71
CA ILE A 63 -11.03 -26.96 17.04
C ILE A 63 -10.08 -26.78 15.86
N ASN A 64 -9.56 -27.85 15.28
CA ASN A 64 -8.67 -27.79 14.13
C ASN A 64 -9.36 -27.17 12.89
N LYS A 65 -10.61 -27.53 12.61
CA LYS A 65 -11.41 -26.91 11.53
C LYS A 65 -11.64 -25.41 11.78
N PHE A 66 -11.84 -25.01 13.02
CA PHE A 66 -11.99 -23.60 13.39
C PHE A 66 -10.68 -22.83 13.17
N ILE A 67 -9.55 -23.34 13.67
CA ILE A 67 -8.22 -22.74 13.46
C ILE A 67 -7.92 -22.57 11.97
N GLN A 68 -8.23 -23.56 11.16
CA GLN A 68 -8.04 -23.48 9.72
C GLN A 68 -8.88 -22.36 9.08
N ARG A 69 -10.17 -22.23 9.44
CA ARG A 69 -11.03 -21.13 8.98
C ARG A 69 -10.52 -19.76 9.38
N VAL A 70 -9.98 -19.63 10.60
CA VAL A 70 -9.39 -18.36 11.07
C VAL A 70 -8.17 -17.98 10.24
N LYS A 71 -7.30 -18.93 9.92
CA LYS A 71 -6.14 -18.71 9.03
C LYS A 71 -6.58 -18.27 7.64
N GLU A 72 -7.52 -18.99 7.03
CA GLU A 72 -8.07 -18.67 5.72
C GLU A 72 -8.71 -17.27 5.68
N ARG A 73 -9.45 -16.89 6.74
CA ARG A 73 -10.02 -15.53 6.85
C ARG A 73 -8.94 -14.46 6.97
N ALA A 74 -7.86 -14.72 7.70
CA ALA A 74 -6.76 -13.76 7.84
C ALA A 74 -6.02 -13.57 6.50
N GLU A 75 -5.72 -14.65 5.79
CA GLU A 75 -5.09 -14.64 4.47
C GLU A 75 -5.97 -13.96 3.41
N ASN A 76 -7.28 -14.26 3.40
CA ASN A 76 -8.24 -13.63 2.50
C ASN A 76 -8.38 -12.12 2.77
N LYS A 77 -8.33 -11.70 4.03
CA LYS A 77 -8.41 -10.29 4.41
C LYS A 77 -7.20 -9.49 3.95
N GLU A 78 -6.02 -10.11 4.02
CA GLU A 78 -4.76 -9.49 3.55
C GLU A 78 -4.72 -9.40 2.03
N SER A 79 -5.11 -10.47 1.32
CA SER A 79 -5.16 -10.47 -0.15
C SER A 79 -6.18 -9.48 -0.68
N TYR A 80 -7.37 -9.43 -0.10
CA TYR A 80 -8.41 -8.47 -0.44
C TYR A 80 -7.98 -7.02 -0.20
N GLY A 81 -7.32 -6.74 0.94
CA GLY A 81 -6.82 -5.39 1.23
C GLY A 81 -5.76 -4.92 0.22
N ARG A 82 -4.88 -5.83 -0.23
CA ARG A 82 -3.89 -5.54 -1.27
C ARG A 82 -4.53 -5.32 -2.64
N GLU A 83 -5.53 -6.10 -2.99
CA GLU A 83 -6.28 -5.98 -4.24
C GLU A 83 -6.97 -4.62 -4.33
N ILE A 84 -7.77 -4.26 -3.33
CA ILE A 84 -8.42 -2.94 -3.24
C ILE A 84 -7.39 -1.80 -3.28
N GLY A 85 -6.24 -1.96 -2.62
CA GLY A 85 -5.16 -0.99 -2.69
C GLY A 85 -4.64 -0.79 -4.11
N SER A 86 -4.35 -1.88 -4.80
CA SER A 86 -3.85 -1.85 -6.18
C SER A 86 -4.87 -1.24 -7.15
N GLU A 87 -6.15 -1.61 -7.04
CA GLU A 87 -7.22 -1.06 -7.88
C GLU A 87 -7.44 0.44 -7.64
N LEU A 88 -7.31 0.91 -6.39
CA LEU A 88 -7.39 2.34 -6.10
C LEU A 88 -6.24 3.11 -6.75
N HIS A 89 -5.00 2.62 -6.62
CA HIS A 89 -3.82 3.24 -7.23
C HIS A 89 -3.95 3.27 -8.75
N GLU A 90 -4.40 2.19 -9.38
CA GLU A 90 -4.63 2.12 -10.82
C GLU A 90 -5.69 3.14 -11.28
N TRP A 91 -6.80 3.27 -10.55
CA TRP A 91 -7.83 4.25 -10.86
C TRP A 91 -7.30 5.70 -10.73
N ILE A 92 -6.49 5.98 -9.70
CA ILE A 92 -5.85 7.29 -9.49
C ILE A 92 -4.86 7.61 -10.61
N ASP A 93 -4.03 6.64 -10.99
CA ASP A 93 -3.07 6.79 -12.09
C ASP A 93 -3.80 7.05 -13.42
N LEU A 94 -4.86 6.32 -13.68
CA LEU A 94 -5.71 6.55 -14.84
C LEU A 94 -6.34 7.96 -14.82
N TYR A 95 -6.76 8.46 -13.66
CA TYR A 95 -7.26 9.83 -13.51
C TYR A 95 -6.22 10.86 -13.91
N PHE A 96 -4.95 10.66 -13.57
CA PHE A 96 -3.88 11.59 -13.94
C PHE A 96 -3.46 11.48 -15.41
N LYS A 97 -3.49 10.30 -15.99
CA LYS A 97 -3.11 10.05 -17.38
C LYS A 97 -4.22 10.41 -18.37
N SER A 98 -5.47 10.32 -17.97
CA SER A 98 -6.58 10.61 -18.85
C SER A 98 -6.95 12.11 -18.80
N LYS A 99 -7.43 12.65 -19.93
CA LYS A 99 -8.00 14.01 -19.93
C LYS A 99 -9.40 14.09 -19.34
N LYS A 100 -9.99 12.94 -19.01
CA LYS A 100 -11.36 12.82 -18.47
C LYS A 100 -11.31 12.01 -17.17
N GLN A 101 -12.21 12.34 -16.25
CA GLN A 101 -12.39 11.53 -15.05
C GLN A 101 -12.80 10.10 -15.44
N PRO A 102 -12.10 9.07 -14.95
CA PRO A 102 -12.52 7.69 -15.16
C PRO A 102 -13.89 7.42 -14.54
N ALA A 103 -14.60 6.42 -15.06
CA ALA A 103 -15.80 5.95 -14.40
C ALA A 103 -15.50 5.48 -12.98
N PHE A 104 -16.43 5.71 -12.05
CA PHE A 104 -16.29 5.15 -10.72
C PHE A 104 -16.43 3.63 -10.75
N PRO A 105 -15.67 2.90 -9.96
CA PRO A 105 -15.87 1.47 -9.77
C PRO A 105 -17.31 1.16 -9.29
N GLU A 106 -17.83 0.03 -9.71
CA GLU A 106 -19.18 -0.40 -9.28
C GLU A 106 -19.17 -0.99 -7.88
N SER A 107 -18.06 -1.67 -7.50
CA SER A 107 -17.94 -2.38 -6.24
C SER A 107 -17.59 -1.45 -5.06
N GLU A 108 -18.19 -1.72 -3.91
CA GLU A 108 -17.75 -1.17 -2.63
C GLU A 108 -16.62 -2.07 -2.03
N PRO A 109 -15.64 -1.54 -1.30
CA PRO A 109 -15.50 -0.15 -0.83
C PRO A 109 -14.80 0.79 -1.82
N LEU A 110 -14.36 0.29 -2.97
CA LEU A 110 -13.53 1.03 -3.93
C LEU A 110 -14.24 2.28 -4.48
N LYS A 111 -15.55 2.16 -4.77
CA LYS A 111 -16.38 3.30 -5.18
C LYS A 111 -16.34 4.45 -4.17
N THR A 112 -16.56 4.13 -2.91
CA THR A 112 -16.52 5.12 -1.82
C THR A 112 -15.11 5.71 -1.67
N MET A 113 -14.05 4.91 -1.80
CA MET A 113 -12.66 5.37 -1.70
C MET A 113 -12.31 6.34 -2.82
N THR A 114 -12.62 6.00 -4.06
CA THR A 114 -12.36 6.86 -5.23
C THR A 114 -13.14 8.18 -5.17
N GLN A 115 -14.39 8.17 -4.71
CA GLN A 115 -15.18 9.39 -4.50
C GLN A 115 -14.57 10.30 -3.43
N LYS A 116 -14.16 9.74 -2.28
CA LYS A 116 -13.48 10.47 -1.20
C LYS A 116 -12.15 11.04 -1.65
N TRP A 117 -11.36 10.23 -2.37
CA TRP A 117 -10.09 10.67 -2.93
C TRP A 117 -10.27 11.84 -3.91
N LEU A 118 -11.23 11.76 -4.82
CA LEU A 118 -11.51 12.82 -5.79
C LEU A 118 -11.96 14.12 -5.12
N LYS A 119 -12.82 14.03 -4.09
CA LYS A 119 -13.22 15.18 -3.29
C LYS A 119 -12.02 15.84 -2.61
N PHE A 120 -11.16 15.04 -1.99
CA PHE A 120 -9.92 15.50 -1.39
C PHE A 120 -9.02 16.16 -2.44
N TRP A 121 -8.73 15.50 -3.55
CA TRP A 121 -7.86 16.02 -4.60
C TRP A 121 -8.33 17.40 -5.10
N LYS A 122 -9.60 17.54 -5.43
CA LYS A 122 -10.19 18.81 -5.89
C LYS A 122 -10.13 19.91 -4.82
N SER A 123 -10.30 19.55 -3.55
CA SER A 123 -10.25 20.56 -2.45
C SER A 123 -8.84 21.10 -2.20
N GLN A 124 -7.80 20.35 -2.47
CA GLN A 124 -6.42 20.71 -2.17
C GLN A 124 -5.81 21.70 -3.16
N LYS A 125 -6.38 21.84 -4.36
CA LYS A 125 -5.84 22.69 -5.45
C LYS A 125 -4.38 22.34 -5.77
N PHE A 126 -4.02 21.07 -5.72
CA PHE A 126 -2.71 20.60 -6.11
C PHE A 126 -2.48 20.77 -7.61
N LYS A 127 -1.24 21.09 -7.98
CA LYS A 127 -0.74 20.97 -9.35
C LYS A 127 0.11 19.72 -9.43
N LEU A 128 -0.30 18.78 -10.27
CA LEU A 128 0.45 17.55 -10.53
C LEU A 128 1.77 17.89 -11.22
N ILE A 129 2.87 17.36 -10.70
CA ILE A 129 4.19 17.40 -11.35
C ILE A 129 4.46 16.07 -12.04
N ALA A 130 4.26 14.97 -11.31
CA ALA A 130 4.44 13.62 -11.82
C ALA A 130 3.58 12.62 -11.05
N SER A 131 3.18 11.52 -11.69
CA SER A 131 2.58 10.33 -11.08
C SER A 131 3.36 9.09 -11.46
N GLU A 132 3.40 8.09 -10.59
CA GLU A 132 4.08 6.81 -10.79
C GLU A 132 5.52 6.98 -11.32
N LEU A 133 6.25 7.94 -10.72
CA LEU A 133 7.62 8.25 -11.13
C LEU A 133 8.62 7.38 -10.36
N PRO A 134 9.44 6.57 -11.05
CA PRO A 134 10.55 5.87 -10.41
C PRO A 134 11.59 6.87 -9.89
N LEU A 135 11.90 6.78 -8.61
CA LEU A 135 12.88 7.62 -7.93
C LEU A 135 14.06 6.78 -7.42
N TYR A 136 15.21 7.41 -7.35
CA TYR A 136 16.39 6.88 -6.70
C TYR A 136 16.89 7.85 -5.64
N SER A 137 17.07 7.35 -4.43
CA SER A 137 17.68 8.10 -3.34
C SER A 137 19.16 7.72 -3.19
N PRO A 138 20.11 8.61 -3.59
CA PRO A 138 21.53 8.35 -3.40
C PRO A 138 21.91 8.21 -1.92
N LYS A 139 21.23 8.97 -1.05
CA LYS A 139 21.46 8.95 0.41
C LYS A 139 21.20 7.57 1.02
N PHE A 140 20.18 6.89 0.55
CA PHE A 140 19.78 5.58 1.09
C PHE A 140 20.15 4.41 0.18
N ASP A 141 20.73 4.70 -0.98
CA ASP A 141 21.01 3.72 -2.05
C ASP A 141 19.82 2.81 -2.32
N THR A 142 18.65 3.42 -2.61
CA THR A 142 17.39 2.70 -2.77
C THR A 142 16.56 3.32 -3.87
N CYS A 143 15.75 2.50 -4.52
CA CYS A 143 14.77 2.92 -5.51
C CYS A 143 13.35 2.72 -5.02
N GLY A 144 12.42 3.49 -5.56
CA GLY A 144 11.00 3.33 -5.33
C GLY A 144 10.19 4.00 -6.43
N CYS A 145 8.90 3.74 -6.44
CA CYS A 145 7.95 4.47 -7.25
C CYS A 145 7.07 5.26 -6.30
N ASN A 146 7.03 6.58 -6.45
CA ASN A 146 6.11 7.41 -5.68
C ASN A 146 4.77 7.50 -6.41
N ASP A 147 3.67 7.60 -5.66
CA ASP A 147 2.35 7.71 -6.26
C ASP A 147 2.20 9.05 -6.98
N VAL A 148 2.48 10.18 -6.30
CA VAL A 148 2.45 11.50 -6.95
C VAL A 148 3.45 12.49 -6.34
N ILE A 149 3.93 13.39 -7.19
CA ILE A 149 4.64 14.61 -6.81
C ILE A 149 3.77 15.81 -7.17
N VAL A 150 3.56 16.69 -6.22
CA VAL A 150 2.67 17.84 -6.38
C VAL A 150 3.32 19.13 -5.92
N THR A 151 2.73 20.26 -6.35
CA THR A 151 3.00 21.60 -5.81
C THR A 151 1.70 22.38 -5.64
N LYS A 152 1.76 23.55 -5.01
CA LYS A 152 0.68 24.55 -4.97
C LYS A 152 1.26 25.93 -5.25
N ASP A 153 0.46 26.82 -5.77
CA ASP A 153 0.88 28.20 -6.00
C ASP A 153 1.34 28.90 -4.69
N SER A 154 0.66 28.58 -3.59
CA SER A 154 1.00 29.11 -2.26
C SER A 154 2.33 28.59 -1.69
N TRP A 155 2.91 27.55 -2.25
CA TRP A 155 4.12 26.89 -1.75
C TRP A 155 5.43 27.48 -2.28
N LYS A 156 5.38 28.56 -3.07
CA LYS A 156 6.57 29.27 -3.58
C LYS A 156 7.60 28.32 -4.22
N GLY A 157 7.13 27.34 -5.02
CA GLY A 157 7.98 26.37 -5.71
C GLY A 157 8.33 25.11 -4.91
N GLN A 158 7.94 25.00 -3.65
CA GLN A 158 8.10 23.75 -2.90
C GLN A 158 7.26 22.65 -3.51
N LYS A 159 7.73 21.43 -3.36
CA LYS A 159 7.09 20.20 -3.85
C LYS A 159 6.81 19.26 -2.69
N ALA A 160 5.79 18.41 -2.83
CA ALA A 160 5.52 17.34 -1.89
C ALA A 160 5.37 16.02 -2.62
N VAL A 161 5.86 14.96 -2.01
CA VAL A 161 5.56 13.58 -2.37
C VAL A 161 4.34 13.15 -1.56
N ILE A 162 3.37 12.54 -2.23
CA ILE A 162 2.19 11.96 -1.59
C ILE A 162 2.15 10.47 -1.95
N ASP A 163 1.87 9.65 -0.97
CA ASP A 163 1.72 8.21 -1.08
C ASP A 163 0.33 7.83 -0.53
N TRP A 164 -0.46 7.15 -1.34
CA TRP A 164 -1.85 6.78 -1.00
C TRP A 164 -1.88 5.47 -0.24
N LYS A 165 -2.65 5.44 0.85
CA LYS A 165 -2.82 4.23 1.65
C LYS A 165 -4.29 3.92 1.88
N THR A 166 -4.67 2.65 1.70
CA THR A 166 -6.03 2.15 1.95
C THR A 166 -6.19 1.56 3.34
N SER A 167 -5.09 1.45 4.12
CA SER A 167 -5.13 0.97 5.49
C SER A 167 -5.93 1.91 6.40
N LYS A 168 -6.68 1.35 7.34
CA LYS A 168 -7.39 2.13 8.37
C LYS A 168 -6.43 2.70 9.40
N ASP A 169 -5.37 1.95 9.69
CA ASP A 169 -4.40 2.30 10.72
C ASP A 169 -3.17 2.94 10.10
N TYR A 170 -2.64 3.93 10.79
CA TYR A 170 -1.37 4.54 10.47
C TYR A 170 -0.24 3.61 10.88
N SER A 171 0.66 3.29 9.93
CA SER A 171 1.85 2.50 10.19
C SER A 171 3.07 3.42 10.29
N PHE A 172 3.96 3.13 11.22
CA PHE A 172 5.23 3.85 11.40
C PHE A 172 6.11 3.82 10.14
N ASP A 173 5.93 2.85 9.26
CA ASP A 173 6.68 2.69 8.02
C ASP A 173 6.31 3.72 6.95
N GLN A 174 5.07 4.24 6.99
CA GLN A 174 4.55 5.13 5.95
C GLN A 174 5.34 6.44 5.83
N PRO A 175 5.62 7.19 6.92
CA PRO A 175 6.46 8.38 6.82
C PRO A 175 7.90 8.06 6.42
N ILE A 176 8.47 6.93 6.88
CA ILE A 176 9.80 6.50 6.49
C ILE A 176 9.86 6.24 4.98
N GLN A 177 8.83 5.62 4.42
CA GLN A 177 8.73 5.38 2.99
C GLN A 177 8.79 6.69 2.19
N VAL A 178 8.01 7.69 2.59
CA VAL A 178 7.97 9.00 1.92
C VAL A 178 9.29 9.75 2.08
N GLU A 179 9.96 9.66 3.24
CA GLU A 179 11.27 10.29 3.46
C GLU A 179 12.39 9.67 2.61
N MET A 180 12.25 8.40 2.26
CA MET A 180 13.25 7.67 1.46
C MET A 180 13.12 7.93 -0.05
N TYR A 181 12.04 8.56 -0.51
CA TYR A 181 11.87 9.04 -1.89
C TYR A 181 12.56 10.38 -2.10
#